data_5995c2bb3930d3a8a9ab0d3ad06d59a5
#
_entry.id   5995c2bb3930d3a8a9ab0d3ad06d59a5
#
_cell.length_a   1.000
_cell.length_b   1.000
_cell.length_c   1.000
_cell.angle_alpha   90.00
_cell.angle_beta   90.00
_cell.angle_gamma   90.00
#
_symmetry.space_group_name_H-M   'P 1'
#
loop_
_entity.id
_entity.type
_entity.pdbx_description
1 polymer ?
#
loop_
_entity_poly.entity_id
_entity_poly.type
_entity_poly.pdbx_seq_one_letter_code
_entity_poly.pdbx_strand_id
1 'polypeptide(L)' 'MPKNYIDSRGWKYRVMSGLGENAFKARYQRADHQGDVGWKGLATVPWRESREAAQADLDRLAEKKGWKEWIG' A
#
# COMPACT_ATOMS: atom_id res chain seq x y z
N MET A 1 -0.99 14.13 -2.08
CA MET A 1 -0.34 13.27 -3.09
C MET A 1 -0.21 11.87 -2.56
N PRO A 2 -0.52 10.85 -3.35
CA PRO A 2 -0.34 9.48 -2.89
C PRO A 2 1.14 9.16 -2.70
N LYS A 3 1.44 8.45 -1.62
CA LYS A 3 2.79 8.02 -1.31
C LYS A 3 2.89 6.52 -1.37
N ASN A 4 3.96 6.02 -1.94
CA ASN A 4 4.31 4.63 -1.90
C ASN A 4 5.46 4.44 -0.91
N TYR A 5 5.53 3.27 -0.31
CA TYR A 5 6.54 2.99 0.71
C TYR A 5 7.31 1.72 0.39
N ILE A 6 8.48 1.61 0.98
CA ILE A 6 9.33 0.43 0.88
C ILE A 6 9.90 0.13 2.27
N ASP A 7 9.97 -1.14 2.63
CA ASP A 7 10.55 -1.54 3.90
C ASP A 7 12.02 -2.01 3.73
N SER A 8 12.63 -2.41 4.83
CA SER A 8 14.04 -2.83 4.82
C SER A 8 14.29 -4.13 4.04
N ARG A 9 13.23 -4.90 3.78
CA ARG A 9 13.33 -6.14 2.98
C ARG A 9 13.19 -5.89 1.49
N GLY A 10 12.87 -4.65 1.08
CA GLY A 10 12.57 -4.32 -0.30
C GLY A 10 11.13 -4.56 -0.69
N TRP A 11 10.25 -4.85 0.26
CA TRP A 11 8.82 -4.99 -0.01
C TRP A 11 8.21 -3.61 -0.21
N LYS A 12 7.36 -3.48 -1.21
CA LYS A 12 6.75 -2.21 -1.59
C LYS A 12 5.29 -2.18 -1.16
N TYR A 13 4.80 -0.98 -0.89
CA TYR A 13 3.44 -0.76 -0.39
C TYR A 13 2.81 0.42 -1.10
N ARG A 14 1.58 0.27 -1.55
CA ARG A 14 0.82 1.37 -2.15
C ARG A 14 -0.67 1.10 -2.06
N VAL A 15 -1.45 2.18 -2.19
CA VAL A 15 -2.91 2.08 -2.26
C VAL A 15 -3.32 1.71 -3.68
N MET A 16 -4.20 0.73 -3.80
CA MET A 16 -4.72 0.28 -5.09
C MET A 16 -6.23 0.12 -4.99
N SER A 17 -6.91 0.32 -6.10
CA SER A 17 -8.33 0.06 -6.19
C SER A 17 -8.57 -1.46 -6.24
N GLY A 18 -9.66 -1.88 -5.59
CA GLY A 18 -10.09 -3.27 -5.66
C GLY A 18 -11.20 -3.47 -6.68
N LEU A 19 -11.94 -4.55 -6.51
CA LEU A 19 -13.11 -4.83 -7.33
C LEU A 19 -14.24 -3.88 -6.93
N GLY A 20 -14.86 -3.26 -7.92
CA GLY A 20 -15.94 -2.32 -7.70
C GLY A 20 -15.47 -0.89 -7.53
N GLU A 21 -16.42 0.04 -7.59
CA GLU A 21 -16.15 1.45 -7.37
C GLU A 21 -15.99 1.72 -5.88
N ASN A 22 -15.18 2.71 -5.55
CA ASN A 22 -14.99 3.17 -4.17
C ASN A 22 -14.47 2.06 -3.22
N ALA A 23 -13.63 1.19 -3.74
CA ALA A 23 -12.99 0.16 -2.93
C ALA A 23 -11.47 0.31 -3.04
N PHE A 24 -10.85 0.87 -2.01
CA PHE A 24 -9.41 1.15 -1.98
C PHE A 24 -8.78 0.50 -0.76
N LYS A 25 -7.58 -0.02 -0.94
CA LYS A 25 -6.87 -0.68 0.15
C LYS A 25 -5.37 -0.63 -0.11
N ALA A 26 -4.59 -0.51 0.96
CA ALA A 26 -3.15 -0.66 0.87
C ALA A 26 -2.81 -2.11 0.52
N ARG A 27 -1.90 -2.28 -0.43
CA ARG A 27 -1.42 -3.58 -0.87
C ARG A 27 0.09 -3.62 -0.79
N TYR A 28 0.64 -4.81 -0.72
CA TYR A 28 2.07 -5.02 -0.68
C TYR A 28 2.54 -5.88 -1.85
N GLN A 29 3.78 -5.68 -2.24
CA GLN A 29 4.46 -6.50 -3.24
C GLN A 29 5.77 -6.96 -2.64
N ARG A 30 6.01 -8.25 -2.67
CA ARG A 30 7.26 -8.83 -2.14
C ARG A 30 8.44 -8.44 -3.03
N ALA A 31 9.64 -8.48 -2.44
CA ALA A 31 10.86 -8.03 -3.12
C ALA A 31 11.18 -8.81 -4.40
N ASP A 32 10.72 -10.07 -4.49
CA ASP A 32 10.96 -10.94 -5.65
C ASP A 32 9.96 -10.71 -6.80
N HIS A 33 9.02 -9.78 -6.64
CA HIS A 33 8.07 -9.42 -7.68
C HIS A 33 8.32 -7.98 -8.16
N GLN A 34 7.97 -7.69 -9.40
CA GLN A 34 8.13 -6.36 -10.00
C GLN A 34 6.90 -6.01 -10.84
N GLY A 35 6.73 -4.70 -11.08
CA GLY A 35 5.64 -4.20 -11.91
C GLY A 35 4.28 -4.43 -11.27
N ASP A 36 3.37 -5.02 -12.01
CA ASP A 36 1.99 -5.26 -11.56
C ASP A 36 1.77 -6.66 -11.01
N VAL A 37 2.83 -7.41 -10.81
CA VAL A 37 2.76 -8.82 -10.39
C VAL A 37 2.87 -8.93 -8.87
N GLY A 38 2.03 -9.78 -8.28
CA GLY A 38 2.18 -10.18 -6.88
C GLY A 38 1.69 -9.17 -5.85
N TRP A 39 0.91 -8.16 -6.24
CA TRP A 39 0.30 -7.24 -5.29
C TRP A 39 -0.82 -7.92 -4.54
N LYS A 40 -0.75 -7.92 -3.21
CA LYS A 40 -1.73 -8.54 -2.33
C LYS A 40 -2.21 -7.56 -1.28
N GLY A 41 -3.47 -7.66 -0.89
CA GLY A 41 -4.05 -6.79 0.14
C GLY A 41 -3.41 -7.02 1.50
N LEU A 42 -3.15 -5.92 2.22
CA LEU A 42 -2.70 -6.00 3.61
C LEU A 42 -3.87 -6.38 4.49
N ALA A 43 -3.73 -7.46 5.25
CA ALA A 43 -4.79 -7.93 6.14
C ALA A 43 -5.06 -6.98 7.31
N THR A 44 -4.08 -6.15 7.64
CA THR A 44 -4.16 -5.26 8.81
C THR A 44 -4.90 -3.96 8.54
N VAL A 45 -5.27 -3.69 7.29
CA VAL A 45 -6.01 -2.48 6.93
C VAL A 45 -7.34 -2.85 6.29
N PRO A 46 -8.40 -2.04 6.52
CA PRO A 46 -9.70 -2.31 5.93
C PRO A 46 -9.80 -1.78 4.49
N TRP A 47 -10.83 -2.22 3.79
CA TRP A 47 -11.25 -1.58 2.55
C TRP A 47 -11.85 -0.22 2.85
N ARG A 48 -11.51 0.78 2.05
CA ARG A 48 -12.02 2.14 2.20
C ARG A 48 -12.77 2.59 0.95
N GLU A 49 -13.68 3.52 1.13
CA GLU A 49 -14.46 4.08 0.02
C GLU A 49 -13.71 5.15 -0.74
N SER A 50 -12.64 5.70 -0.18
CA SER A 50 -11.84 6.73 -0.84
C SER A 50 -10.37 6.37 -0.81
N ARG A 51 -9.65 6.83 -1.83
CA ARG A 51 -8.20 6.66 -1.90
C ARG A 51 -7.51 7.38 -0.76
N GLU A 52 -8.02 8.56 -0.38
CA GLU A 52 -7.46 9.35 0.73
C GLU A 52 -7.53 8.61 2.05
N ALA A 53 -8.66 7.94 2.32
CA ALA A 53 -8.82 7.17 3.56
C ALA A 53 -7.85 5.98 3.59
N ALA A 54 -7.73 5.28 2.47
CA ALA A 54 -6.78 4.16 2.36
C ALA A 54 -5.34 4.64 2.48
N GLN A 55 -5.03 5.80 1.89
CA GLN A 55 -3.70 6.39 1.99
C GLN A 55 -3.38 6.78 3.44
N ALA A 56 -4.34 7.31 4.18
CA ALA A 56 -4.16 7.64 5.59
C ALA A 56 -3.85 6.39 6.41
N ASP A 57 -4.50 5.27 6.12
CA ASP A 57 -4.21 3.99 6.78
C ASP A 57 -2.77 3.55 6.49
N LEU A 58 -2.35 3.65 5.23
CA LEU A 58 -1.00 3.27 4.82
C LEU A 58 0.05 4.18 5.44
N ASP A 59 -0.18 5.51 5.43
CA ASP A 59 0.75 6.47 6.02
C ASP A 59 0.95 6.20 7.50
N ARG A 60 -0.13 5.90 8.21
CA ARG A 60 -0.09 5.60 9.65
C ARG A 60 0.69 4.32 9.92
N LEU A 61 0.47 3.30 9.10
CA LEU A 61 1.18 2.04 9.22
C LEU A 61 2.67 2.20 8.91
N ALA A 62 2.99 2.97 7.87
CA ALA A 62 4.37 3.25 7.49
C ALA A 62 5.13 3.95 8.62
N GLU A 63 4.51 4.92 9.27
CA GLU A 63 5.09 5.61 10.41
C GLU A 63 5.35 4.64 11.56
N LYS A 64 4.36 3.81 11.88
CA LYS A 64 4.47 2.83 12.95
C LYS A 64 5.57 1.80 12.68
N LYS A 65 5.72 1.37 11.43
CA LYS A 65 6.69 0.34 11.04
C LYS A 65 8.06 0.93 10.66
N GLY A 66 8.15 2.24 10.48
CA GLY A 66 9.39 2.88 10.06
C GLY A 66 9.74 2.68 8.59
N TRP A 67 8.74 2.47 7.73
CA TRP A 67 8.97 2.34 6.30
C TRP A 67 9.37 3.67 5.69
N LYS A 68 10.18 3.61 4.64
CA LYS A 68 10.60 4.79 3.90
C LYS A 68 9.70 5.02 2.70
N GLU A 69 9.55 6.28 2.30
CA GLU A 69 8.84 6.62 1.08
C GLU A 69 9.61 6.07 -0.12
N TRP A 70 8.88 5.43 -1.02
CA TRP A 70 9.45 4.88 -2.25
C TRP A 70 9.03 5.75 -3.42
N ILE A 71 10.03 6.30 -4.10
CA ILE A 71 9.83 7.15 -5.28
C ILE A 71 10.48 6.40 -6.45
N GLY A 72 9.66 5.66 -7.17
CA GLY A 72 10.28 4.90 -8.24
C GLY A 72 9.35 4.37 -9.28
#